data_976501f54fb2eb533dee7d210c638ae2
#
_entry.id   976501f54fb2eb533dee7d210c638ae2
#
_cell.length_a   1.000
_cell.length_b   1.000
_cell.length_c   1.000
_cell.angle_alpha   90.00
_cell.angle_beta   90.00
_cell.angle_gamma   90.00
#
_symmetry.space_group_name_H-M   'P 1'
#
loop_
_entity.id
_entity.type
_entity.pdbx_description
1 polymer ?
#
loop_
_entity_poly.entity_id
_entity_poly.type
_entity_poly.pdbx_seq_one_letter_code
_entity_poly.pdbx_strand_id
1 'polypeptide(L)'
;MDILQTMGKLTVTAVLAVLLLSDVSSAKKEKELTIGEKFHKDTSLTWKGVIGDTFRSKPKKPPEFKLYPDAKKIQLPKPDYKGVSVEEAIKQRRSIRNYSKKPLTKTQLSQLLFSAQGVTNKIYDKALRTAPSAGALYPFEVYVVVNNVEEVPQGIYHYSVLDHALELVKAGDFRDKITDAGLKQEMLGEAGVTFILSSIFDRVRTKYGERGYRYAYMEAGHISQNLYLQSVSLGLGSVCAGAFLDEKVNQLIDVDGEKEAVIYLHAVGTL
;
A
#
# COMPACT_ATOMS: atom_id res chain seq x y z
N MET A 1 -70.39 -30.04 36.22
CA MET A 1 -69.60 -30.67 35.14
C MET A 1 -68.78 -29.62 34.38
N ASP A 2 -68.10 -28.68 35.05
CA ASP A 2 -67.45 -27.54 34.36
C ASP A 2 -66.09 -27.09 34.92
N ILE A 3 -65.61 -27.65 36.02
CA ILE A 3 -64.33 -27.21 36.62
C ILE A 3 -63.13 -27.92 35.96
N LEU A 4 -63.31 -29.16 35.52
CA LEU A 4 -62.22 -29.96 34.91
C LEU A 4 -61.91 -29.56 33.44
N GLN A 5 -62.89 -28.93 32.70
CA GLN A 5 -62.64 -28.42 31.36
C GLN A 5 -61.89 -27.08 31.37
N THR A 6 -62.03 -26.27 32.39
CA THR A 6 -61.38 -24.98 32.51
C THR A 6 -59.90 -25.14 32.93
N MET A 7 -59.59 -26.11 33.77
CA MET A 7 -58.19 -26.38 34.17
C MET A 7 -57.34 -26.97 33.02
N GLY A 8 -57.94 -27.76 32.11
CA GLY A 8 -57.21 -28.31 30.96
C GLY A 8 -56.83 -27.26 29.91
N LYS A 9 -57.64 -26.19 29.75
CA LYS A 9 -57.34 -25.13 28.81
C LYS A 9 -56.28 -24.18 29.30
N LEU A 10 -56.20 -23.92 30.61
CA LEU A 10 -55.16 -23.07 31.21
C LEU A 10 -53.76 -23.68 31.14
N THR A 11 -53.64 -25.03 31.28
CA THR A 11 -52.34 -25.70 31.22
C THR A 11 -51.82 -25.80 29.79
N VAL A 12 -52.66 -25.97 28.77
CA VAL A 12 -52.23 -25.99 27.37
C VAL A 12 -51.76 -24.60 26.90
N THR A 13 -52.47 -23.55 27.29
CA THR A 13 -52.09 -22.15 26.95
C THR A 13 -50.78 -21.74 27.65
N ALA A 14 -50.57 -22.14 28.89
CA ALA A 14 -49.31 -21.87 29.60
C ALA A 14 -48.13 -22.63 29.01
N VAL A 15 -48.31 -23.88 28.58
CA VAL A 15 -47.26 -24.67 27.91
C VAL A 15 -46.92 -24.13 26.52
N LEU A 16 -47.90 -23.68 25.72
CA LEU A 16 -47.69 -23.02 24.47
C LEU A 16 -46.96 -21.65 24.67
N ALA A 17 -47.32 -20.87 25.68
CA ALA A 17 -46.63 -19.64 25.97
C ALA A 17 -45.15 -19.84 26.40
N VAL A 18 -44.85 -20.91 27.15
CA VAL A 18 -43.48 -21.27 27.53
C VAL A 18 -42.69 -21.77 26.33
N LEU A 19 -43.29 -22.51 25.40
CA LEU A 19 -42.64 -22.98 24.16
C LEU A 19 -42.38 -21.77 23.20
N LEU A 20 -43.30 -20.83 23.11
CA LEU A 20 -43.10 -19.64 22.28
C LEU A 20 -42.05 -18.65 22.89
N LEU A 21 -41.89 -18.62 24.22
CA LEU A 21 -40.85 -17.86 24.91
C LEU A 21 -39.48 -18.53 24.88
N SER A 22 -39.40 -19.86 24.73
CA SER A 22 -38.14 -20.56 24.59
C SER A 22 -37.55 -20.45 23.18
N ASP A 23 -38.37 -20.30 22.14
CA ASP A 23 -37.88 -20.03 20.76
C ASP A 23 -37.37 -18.59 20.56
N VAL A 24 -37.82 -17.61 21.37
CA VAL A 24 -37.32 -16.22 21.31
C VAL A 24 -35.96 -16.06 21.98
N SER A 25 -35.55 -16.99 22.85
CA SER A 25 -34.26 -16.93 23.58
C SER A 25 -33.06 -17.49 22.84
N SER A 26 -33.24 -18.08 21.66
CA SER A 26 -32.16 -18.71 20.87
C SER A 26 -31.86 -17.95 19.56
N ALA A 27 -32.22 -16.68 19.46
CA ALA A 27 -31.61 -15.82 18.44
C ALA A 27 -30.13 -15.69 18.79
N LYS A 28 -29.27 -16.57 18.23
CA LYS A 28 -27.80 -16.39 18.24
C LYS A 28 -27.57 -14.96 17.83
N LYS A 29 -27.11 -14.10 18.77
CA LYS A 29 -26.58 -12.79 18.41
C LYS A 29 -25.55 -13.04 17.33
N GLU A 30 -25.86 -12.67 16.10
CA GLU A 30 -24.88 -12.71 15.02
C GLU A 30 -23.68 -11.93 15.52
N LYS A 31 -22.52 -12.60 15.59
CA LYS A 31 -21.28 -11.97 16.02
C LYS A 31 -21.00 -10.81 15.05
N GLU A 32 -20.97 -9.60 15.56
CA GLU A 32 -20.59 -8.44 14.77
C GLU A 32 -19.16 -8.64 14.25
N LEU A 33 -18.99 -8.58 12.93
CA LEU A 33 -17.70 -8.77 12.30
C LEU A 33 -16.81 -7.57 12.59
N THR A 34 -15.56 -7.83 12.91
CA THR A 34 -14.52 -6.79 12.96
C THR A 34 -14.32 -6.17 11.58
N ILE A 35 -13.70 -4.98 11.52
CA ILE A 35 -13.40 -4.28 10.25
C ILE A 35 -12.62 -5.21 9.31
N GLY A 36 -11.61 -5.94 9.83
CA GLY A 36 -10.81 -6.88 9.03
C GLY A 36 -11.63 -8.07 8.51
N GLU A 37 -12.47 -8.69 9.36
CA GLU A 37 -13.36 -9.78 8.95
C GLU A 37 -14.36 -9.30 7.89
N LYS A 38 -14.93 -8.11 8.07
CA LYS A 38 -15.84 -7.49 7.11
C LYS A 38 -15.14 -7.19 5.79
N PHE A 39 -13.97 -6.54 5.81
CA PHE A 39 -13.17 -6.28 4.62
C PHE A 39 -12.85 -7.57 3.86
N HIS A 40 -12.40 -8.63 4.58
CA HIS A 40 -12.10 -9.93 3.97
C HIS A 40 -13.34 -10.53 3.31
N LYS A 41 -14.49 -10.54 3.99
CA LYS A 41 -15.76 -11.06 3.50
C LYS A 41 -16.28 -10.26 2.29
N ASP A 42 -16.37 -8.94 2.43
CA ASP A 42 -16.99 -8.05 1.44
C ASP A 42 -16.17 -7.92 0.15
N THR A 43 -14.84 -8.12 0.24
CA THR A 43 -13.94 -8.14 -0.90
C THR A 43 -13.65 -9.53 -1.45
N SER A 44 -14.27 -10.60 -0.90
CA SER A 44 -14.19 -11.96 -1.44
C SER A 44 -15.08 -12.10 -2.67
N LEU A 45 -14.56 -12.80 -3.70
CA LEU A 45 -15.32 -13.04 -4.92
C LEU A 45 -16.31 -14.19 -4.73
N THR A 46 -17.55 -13.95 -5.09
CA THR A 46 -18.59 -14.97 -5.25
C THR A 46 -19.21 -14.80 -6.63
N TRP A 47 -19.81 -15.84 -7.20
CA TRP A 47 -20.50 -15.74 -8.50
C TRP A 47 -21.58 -14.65 -8.51
N LYS A 48 -22.35 -14.53 -7.43
CA LYS A 48 -23.34 -13.44 -7.28
C LYS A 48 -22.68 -12.06 -7.22
N GLY A 49 -21.53 -11.97 -6.53
CA GLY A 49 -20.74 -10.74 -6.45
C GLY A 49 -20.15 -10.32 -7.79
N VAL A 50 -19.64 -11.26 -8.58
CA VAL A 50 -19.11 -10.98 -9.94
C VAL A 50 -20.18 -10.43 -10.85
N ILE A 51 -21.38 -11.05 -10.86
CA ILE A 51 -22.53 -10.57 -11.64
C ILE A 51 -22.98 -9.19 -11.12
N GLY A 52 -23.12 -9.02 -9.81
CA GLY A 52 -23.53 -7.76 -9.19
C GLY A 52 -22.55 -6.61 -9.44
N ASP A 53 -21.24 -6.89 -9.47
CA ASP A 53 -20.20 -5.88 -9.71
C ASP A 53 -20.22 -5.35 -11.15
N THR A 54 -20.76 -6.13 -12.10
CA THR A 54 -20.96 -5.69 -13.49
C THR A 54 -21.96 -4.54 -13.58
N PHE A 55 -22.92 -4.45 -12.65
CA PHE A 55 -23.96 -3.41 -12.62
C PHE A 55 -23.67 -2.29 -11.61
N ARG A 56 -22.59 -2.38 -10.82
CA ARG A 56 -22.21 -1.32 -9.89
C ARG A 56 -21.59 -0.15 -10.63
N SER A 57 -21.95 1.07 -10.19
CA SER A 57 -21.27 2.28 -10.62
C SER A 57 -19.81 2.21 -10.20
N LYS A 58 -18.92 2.38 -11.15
CA LYS A 58 -17.46 2.38 -10.92
C LYS A 58 -16.93 3.82 -10.93
N PRO A 59 -15.88 4.11 -10.17
CA PRO A 59 -15.30 5.44 -10.20
C PRO A 59 -14.76 5.78 -11.59
N LYS A 60 -14.72 7.07 -11.92
CA LYS A 60 -14.04 7.53 -13.13
C LYS A 60 -12.56 7.19 -13.02
N LYS A 61 -11.98 6.62 -14.08
CA LYS A 61 -10.57 6.25 -14.12
C LYS A 61 -9.69 7.51 -14.00
N PRO A 62 -8.84 7.59 -12.96
CA PRO A 62 -7.85 8.67 -12.88
C PRO A 62 -6.78 8.54 -13.97
N PRO A 63 -5.98 9.60 -14.22
CA PRO A 63 -4.83 9.52 -15.11
C PRO A 63 -3.87 8.39 -14.71
N GLU A 64 -3.27 7.74 -15.71
CA GLU A 64 -2.32 6.63 -15.49
C GLU A 64 -1.03 7.09 -14.82
N PHE A 65 -0.63 8.33 -15.09
CA PHE A 65 0.56 8.96 -14.50
C PHE A 65 0.15 10.24 -13.77
N LYS A 66 0.69 10.43 -12.59
CA LYS A 66 0.63 11.70 -11.87
C LYS A 66 1.75 12.60 -12.42
N LEU A 67 1.44 13.84 -12.69
CA LEU A 67 2.39 14.79 -13.30
C LEU A 67 2.59 16.00 -12.38
N TYR A 68 3.82 16.46 -12.31
CA TYR A 68 4.22 17.70 -11.65
C TYR A 68 4.89 18.63 -12.69
N PRO A 69 4.11 19.26 -13.58
CA PRO A 69 4.66 19.97 -14.74
C PRO A 69 5.60 21.13 -14.37
N ASP A 70 5.33 21.79 -13.26
CA ASP A 70 6.11 22.96 -12.79
C ASP A 70 7.24 22.57 -11.82
N ALA A 71 7.40 21.29 -11.51
CA ALA A 71 8.41 20.85 -10.57
C ALA A 71 9.82 20.94 -11.16
N LYS A 72 10.77 21.35 -10.31
CA LYS A 72 12.19 21.19 -10.64
C LYS A 72 12.54 19.71 -10.78
N LYS A 73 13.04 19.31 -11.95
CA LYS A 73 13.41 17.93 -12.25
C LYS A 73 14.90 17.68 -12.07
N ILE A 74 15.22 16.49 -11.55
CA ILE A 74 16.57 15.95 -11.51
C ILE A 74 16.56 14.67 -12.33
N GLN A 75 17.26 14.69 -13.47
CA GLN A 75 17.39 13.50 -14.32
C GLN A 75 18.22 12.45 -13.62
N LEU A 76 17.73 11.21 -13.63
CA LEU A 76 18.40 10.05 -13.06
C LEU A 76 19.28 9.35 -14.11
N PRO A 77 20.42 8.76 -13.71
CA PRO A 77 21.21 7.90 -14.57
C PRO A 77 20.39 6.71 -15.08
N LYS A 78 20.74 6.19 -16.25
CA LYS A 78 20.10 4.98 -16.76
C LYS A 78 20.38 3.79 -15.84
N PRO A 79 19.40 2.89 -15.65
CA PRO A 79 19.61 1.67 -14.87
C PRO A 79 20.72 0.80 -15.44
N ASP A 80 21.48 0.16 -14.57
CA ASP A 80 22.42 -0.92 -14.92
C ASP A 80 21.80 -2.27 -14.55
N TYR A 81 22.04 -3.28 -15.40
CA TYR A 81 21.51 -4.64 -15.21
C TYR A 81 22.58 -5.63 -14.71
N LYS A 82 23.47 -5.12 -13.86
CA LYS A 82 24.50 -5.89 -13.17
C LYS A 82 24.16 -6.04 -11.71
N GLY A 83 24.63 -7.12 -11.09
CA GLY A 83 24.42 -7.36 -9.68
C GLY A 83 24.65 -8.81 -9.28
N VAL A 84 24.25 -9.17 -8.06
CA VAL A 84 24.24 -10.56 -7.59
C VAL A 84 23.07 -11.32 -8.22
N SER A 85 23.14 -12.65 -8.23
CA SER A 85 22.00 -13.45 -8.72
C SER A 85 20.77 -13.24 -7.86
N VAL A 86 19.58 -13.50 -8.42
CA VAL A 86 18.30 -13.42 -7.68
C VAL A 86 18.33 -14.37 -6.48
N GLU A 87 18.88 -15.57 -6.63
CA GLU A 87 19.00 -16.56 -5.58
C GLU A 87 19.85 -16.04 -4.42
N GLU A 88 20.96 -15.40 -4.72
CA GLU A 88 21.82 -14.82 -3.70
C GLU A 88 21.18 -13.62 -3.01
N ALA A 89 20.50 -12.76 -3.77
CA ALA A 89 19.75 -11.63 -3.21
C ALA A 89 18.63 -12.11 -2.27
N ILE A 90 17.87 -13.14 -2.65
CA ILE A 90 16.84 -13.74 -1.81
C ILE A 90 17.44 -14.32 -0.53
N LYS A 91 18.53 -15.06 -0.62
CA LYS A 91 19.21 -15.68 0.50
C LYS A 91 19.77 -14.66 1.49
N GLN A 92 20.34 -13.56 1.02
CA GLN A 92 20.99 -12.54 1.85
C GLN A 92 20.01 -11.51 2.42
N ARG A 93 18.85 -11.28 1.77
CA ARG A 93 17.90 -10.26 2.20
C ARG A 93 17.56 -10.34 3.69
N ARG A 94 17.81 -9.25 4.40
CA ARG A 94 17.43 -9.05 5.81
C ARG A 94 16.84 -7.64 5.98
N SER A 95 16.00 -7.47 6.99
CA SER A 95 15.54 -6.14 7.42
C SER A 95 16.65 -5.50 8.28
N ILE A 96 17.35 -4.55 7.71
CA ILE A 96 18.47 -3.83 8.32
C ILE A 96 17.99 -2.43 8.67
N ARG A 97 18.21 -2.01 9.92
CA ARG A 97 17.71 -0.75 10.49
C ARG A 97 18.81 0.23 10.90
N ASN A 98 20.05 -0.24 10.94
CA ASN A 98 21.21 0.58 11.29
C ASN A 98 22.01 0.86 10.02
N TYR A 99 22.26 2.12 9.76
CA TYR A 99 22.93 2.58 8.56
C TYR A 99 24.20 3.35 8.91
N SER A 100 25.17 3.31 8.02
CA SER A 100 26.32 4.20 8.11
C SER A 100 25.91 5.63 7.70
N LYS A 101 26.77 6.60 8.00
CA LYS A 101 26.53 8.00 7.60
C LYS A 101 27.04 8.33 6.19
N LYS A 102 27.50 7.32 5.44
CA LYS A 102 27.92 7.53 4.05
C LYS A 102 26.69 7.83 3.17
N PRO A 103 26.75 8.77 2.24
CA PRO A 103 25.65 9.03 1.33
C PRO A 103 25.43 7.83 0.39
N LEU A 104 24.18 7.65 -0.07
CA LEU A 104 23.95 6.88 -1.28
C LEU A 104 24.44 7.66 -2.48
N THR A 105 24.91 6.96 -3.51
CA THR A 105 25.16 7.61 -4.79
C THR A 105 23.83 7.85 -5.54
N LYS A 106 23.79 8.86 -6.39
CA LYS A 106 22.66 9.11 -7.28
C LYS A 106 22.34 7.91 -8.19
N THR A 107 23.36 7.15 -8.59
CA THR A 107 23.21 5.91 -9.37
C THR A 107 22.52 4.82 -8.56
N GLN A 108 22.85 4.63 -7.29
CA GLN A 108 22.15 3.69 -6.40
C GLN A 108 20.68 4.08 -6.23
N LEU A 109 20.39 5.37 -6.00
CA LEU A 109 19.00 5.85 -5.91
C LEU A 109 18.24 5.61 -7.21
N SER A 110 18.86 5.88 -8.36
CA SER A 110 18.26 5.61 -9.67
C SER A 110 17.90 4.14 -9.86
N GLN A 111 18.83 3.25 -9.51
CA GLN A 111 18.63 1.81 -9.62
C GLN A 111 17.49 1.31 -8.70
N LEU A 112 17.41 1.84 -7.47
CA LEU A 112 16.32 1.53 -6.54
C LEU A 112 14.95 1.99 -7.08
N LEU A 113 14.87 3.22 -7.59
CA LEU A 113 13.63 3.76 -8.17
C LEU A 113 13.19 2.96 -9.39
N PHE A 114 14.14 2.60 -10.26
CA PHE A 114 13.85 1.73 -11.40
C PHE A 114 13.33 0.36 -10.94
N SER A 115 13.96 -0.26 -9.93
CA SER A 115 13.51 -1.56 -9.41
C SER A 115 12.11 -1.49 -8.81
N ALA A 116 11.74 -0.35 -8.22
CA ALA A 116 10.41 -0.14 -7.65
C ALA A 116 9.31 -0.10 -8.71
N GLN A 117 9.44 0.78 -9.74
CA GLN A 117 8.37 1.08 -10.69
C GLN A 117 8.89 1.46 -12.09
N GLY A 118 10.15 1.17 -12.42
CA GLY A 118 10.71 1.52 -13.73
C GLY A 118 9.96 0.87 -14.89
N VAL A 119 9.90 1.57 -16.03
CA VAL A 119 9.29 1.04 -17.26
C VAL A 119 10.24 0.03 -17.89
N THR A 120 9.76 -1.21 -18.05
CA THR A 120 10.55 -2.31 -18.66
C THR A 120 10.16 -2.58 -20.09
N ASN A 121 8.92 -2.28 -20.47
CA ASN A 121 8.42 -2.50 -21.83
C ASN A 121 7.21 -1.59 -22.10
N LYS A 122 6.87 -1.44 -23.37
CA LYS A 122 5.61 -0.78 -23.81
C LYS A 122 4.85 -1.75 -24.70
N ILE A 123 3.61 -2.03 -24.32
CA ILE A 123 2.70 -2.86 -25.13
C ILE A 123 1.46 -2.00 -25.41
N TYR A 124 1.25 -1.68 -26.70
CA TYR A 124 0.25 -0.68 -27.09
C TYR A 124 0.48 0.63 -26.33
N ASP A 125 -0.55 1.17 -25.69
CA ASP A 125 -0.49 2.42 -24.93
C ASP A 125 -0.06 2.24 -23.46
N LYS A 126 0.30 1.00 -23.05
CA LYS A 126 0.65 0.70 -21.66
C LYS A 126 2.15 0.60 -21.46
N ALA A 127 2.65 1.35 -20.46
CA ALA A 127 4.01 1.21 -19.97
C ALA A 127 4.04 0.12 -18.88
N LEU A 128 4.58 -1.06 -19.22
CA LEU A 128 4.77 -2.14 -18.27
C LEU A 128 5.93 -1.81 -17.33
N ARG A 129 5.74 -2.08 -16.02
CA ARG A 129 6.70 -1.70 -14.99
C ARG A 129 7.36 -2.93 -14.35
N THR A 130 8.42 -2.71 -13.61
CA THR A 130 9.17 -3.75 -12.89
C THR A 130 8.33 -4.54 -11.89
N ALA A 131 7.45 -3.89 -11.16
CA ALA A 131 6.50 -4.56 -10.28
C ALA A 131 5.24 -4.97 -11.07
N PRO A 132 4.73 -6.22 -10.90
CA PRO A 132 3.49 -6.63 -11.52
C PRO A 132 2.30 -5.92 -10.91
N SER A 133 1.35 -5.49 -11.74
CA SER A 133 0.12 -4.83 -11.32
C SER A 133 -1.12 -5.53 -11.87
N ALA A 134 -2.16 -5.63 -11.07
CA ALA A 134 -3.43 -6.22 -11.49
C ALA A 134 -4.00 -5.47 -12.69
N GLY A 135 -4.11 -6.16 -13.84
CA GLY A 135 -4.60 -5.59 -15.10
C GLY A 135 -3.73 -4.48 -15.69
N ALA A 136 -2.47 -4.39 -15.27
CA ALA A 136 -1.54 -3.32 -15.62
C ALA A 136 -2.14 -1.92 -15.36
N LEU A 137 -2.74 -1.73 -14.19
CA LEU A 137 -3.41 -0.49 -13.79
C LEU A 137 -2.55 0.44 -12.96
N TYR A 138 -1.47 -0.08 -12.36
CA TYR A 138 -0.41 0.65 -11.66
C TYR A 138 -0.93 1.76 -10.73
N PRO A 139 -1.65 1.40 -9.65
CA PRO A 139 -2.22 2.39 -8.75
C PRO A 139 -1.17 3.17 -7.95
N PHE A 140 0.08 2.71 -7.90
CA PHE A 140 1.12 3.30 -7.05
C PHE A 140 1.84 4.46 -7.69
N GLU A 141 2.01 5.50 -6.86
CA GLU A 141 3.01 6.55 -7.01
C GLU A 141 4.13 6.31 -6.00
N VAL A 142 5.35 6.67 -6.37
CA VAL A 142 6.54 6.52 -5.55
C VAL A 142 7.09 7.90 -5.22
N TYR A 143 7.16 8.20 -3.93
CA TYR A 143 7.85 9.38 -3.44
C TYR A 143 9.09 8.96 -2.67
N VAL A 144 10.04 9.85 -2.53
CA VAL A 144 11.23 9.63 -1.72
C VAL A 144 11.52 10.84 -0.86
N VAL A 145 11.77 10.60 0.42
CA VAL A 145 12.43 11.56 1.31
C VAL A 145 13.91 11.34 1.14
N VAL A 146 14.60 12.29 0.52
CA VAL A 146 16.05 12.27 0.32
C VAL A 146 16.70 12.90 1.55
N ASN A 147 17.39 12.09 2.34
CA ASN A 147 18.08 12.52 3.54
C ASN A 147 19.59 12.69 3.32
N ASN A 148 20.22 11.75 2.59
CA ASN A 148 21.67 11.76 2.35
C ASN A 148 22.01 11.01 1.05
N VAL A 149 21.96 11.71 -0.07
CA VAL A 149 22.26 11.19 -1.42
C VAL A 149 23.17 12.18 -2.15
N GLU A 150 24.26 11.68 -2.74
CA GLU A 150 25.17 12.50 -3.54
C GLU A 150 24.44 13.18 -4.71
N GLU A 151 24.74 14.43 -4.96
CA GLU A 151 24.19 15.25 -6.08
C GLU A 151 22.66 15.42 -6.06
N VAL A 152 21.97 14.98 -5.01
CA VAL A 152 20.52 15.19 -4.84
C VAL A 152 20.27 15.97 -3.55
N PRO A 153 19.82 17.22 -3.63
CA PRO A 153 19.51 18.00 -2.43
C PRO A 153 18.46 17.33 -1.54
N GLN A 154 18.55 17.57 -0.23
CA GLN A 154 17.54 17.10 0.70
C GLN A 154 16.15 17.65 0.33
N GLY A 155 15.15 16.79 0.41
CA GLY A 155 13.79 17.14 0.04
C GLY A 155 12.88 15.92 -0.09
N ILE A 156 11.64 16.19 -0.44
CA ILE A 156 10.67 15.20 -0.86
C ILE A 156 10.50 15.30 -2.36
N TYR A 157 10.63 14.19 -3.03
CA TYR A 157 10.51 14.10 -4.49
C TYR A 157 9.49 13.05 -4.88
N HIS A 158 8.76 13.31 -5.96
CA HIS A 158 7.98 12.32 -6.70
C HIS A 158 8.86 11.69 -7.78
N TYR A 159 8.71 10.40 -8.01
CA TYR A 159 9.39 9.69 -9.10
C TYR A 159 8.56 9.72 -10.37
N SER A 160 8.97 10.52 -11.35
CA SER A 160 8.42 10.45 -12.71
C SER A 160 8.87 9.16 -13.39
N VAL A 161 7.97 8.20 -13.45
CA VAL A 161 8.23 6.87 -14.05
C VAL A 161 8.51 7.00 -15.55
N LEU A 162 7.81 7.90 -16.25
CA LEU A 162 7.96 8.12 -17.69
C LEU A 162 9.31 8.73 -18.06
N ASP A 163 9.73 9.74 -17.28
CA ASP A 163 10.95 10.49 -17.56
C ASP A 163 12.18 9.88 -16.89
N HIS A 164 11.98 8.90 -16.00
CA HIS A 164 13.01 8.37 -15.09
C HIS A 164 13.74 9.52 -14.38
N ALA A 165 12.98 10.37 -13.70
CA ALA A 165 13.45 11.58 -13.07
C ALA A 165 12.80 11.80 -11.69
N LEU A 166 13.45 12.59 -10.85
CA LEU A 166 12.88 13.10 -9.61
C LEU A 166 12.23 14.46 -9.87
N GLU A 167 11.01 14.63 -9.40
CA GLU A 167 10.24 15.87 -9.45
C GLU A 167 10.16 16.42 -8.01
N LEU A 168 10.72 17.59 -7.76
CA LEU A 168 10.75 18.19 -6.42
C LEU A 168 9.34 18.57 -5.95
N VAL A 169 8.89 17.95 -4.86
CA VAL A 169 7.63 18.30 -4.19
C VAL A 169 7.88 19.31 -3.08
N LYS A 170 8.86 19.05 -2.20
CA LYS A 170 9.24 19.96 -1.10
C LYS A 170 10.75 19.97 -0.91
N ALA A 171 11.34 21.16 -0.84
CA ALA A 171 12.75 21.31 -0.50
C ALA A 171 12.96 21.37 1.01
N GLY A 172 14.08 20.84 1.50
CA GLY A 172 14.52 20.94 2.89
C GLY A 172 14.72 19.59 3.57
N ASP A 173 15.06 19.64 4.84
CA ASP A 173 15.31 18.45 5.67
C ASP A 173 13.98 17.94 6.27
N PHE A 174 13.67 16.68 6.04
CA PHE A 174 12.45 16.02 6.53
C PHE A 174 12.74 14.82 7.44
N ARG A 175 13.99 14.62 7.87
CA ARG A 175 14.39 13.47 8.73
C ARG A 175 13.56 13.36 9.99
N ASP A 176 13.46 14.45 10.76
CA ASP A 176 12.67 14.43 11.99
C ASP A 176 11.18 14.22 11.73
N LYS A 177 10.67 14.83 10.65
CA LYS A 177 9.25 14.72 10.30
C LYS A 177 8.87 13.31 9.87
N ILE A 178 9.70 12.63 9.07
CA ILE A 178 9.41 11.25 8.66
C ILE A 178 9.60 10.27 9.83
N THR A 179 10.57 10.51 10.73
CA THR A 179 10.74 9.74 11.95
C THR A 179 9.52 9.89 12.87
N ASP A 180 9.04 11.12 13.08
CA ASP A 180 7.85 11.39 13.89
C ASP A 180 6.59 10.77 13.31
N ALA A 181 6.38 10.93 12.00
CA ALA A 181 5.27 10.33 11.29
C ALA A 181 5.34 8.79 11.31
N GLY A 182 6.54 8.25 11.30
CA GLY A 182 6.84 6.83 11.40
C GLY A 182 6.85 6.27 12.83
N LEU A 183 6.14 6.88 13.78
CA LEU A 183 6.04 6.41 15.17
C LEU A 183 7.42 6.32 15.87
N LYS A 184 8.29 7.31 15.65
CA LYS A 184 9.64 7.38 16.22
C LYS A 184 10.56 6.23 15.79
N GLN A 185 10.32 5.65 14.62
CA GLN A 185 11.23 4.67 14.04
C GLN A 185 12.43 5.39 13.42
N GLU A 186 13.54 5.50 14.17
CA GLU A 186 14.75 6.26 13.83
C GLU A 186 15.31 5.90 12.44
N MET A 187 15.19 4.63 12.06
CA MET A 187 15.65 4.13 10.76
C MET A 187 15.07 4.89 9.56
N LEU A 188 13.90 5.54 9.71
CA LEU A 188 13.28 6.30 8.61
C LEU A 188 13.98 7.63 8.35
N GLY A 189 14.44 8.30 9.40
CA GLY A 189 15.19 9.55 9.30
C GLY A 189 16.69 9.33 9.10
N GLU A 190 17.26 8.23 9.63
CA GLU A 190 18.67 7.89 9.51
C GLU A 190 19.06 7.28 8.15
N ALA A 191 18.08 6.70 7.44
CA ALA A 191 18.31 6.17 6.10
C ALA A 191 18.78 7.26 5.13
N GLY A 192 19.59 6.89 4.16
CA GLY A 192 19.95 7.81 3.07
C GLY A 192 18.74 8.27 2.26
N VAL A 193 17.76 7.38 2.12
CA VAL A 193 16.48 7.66 1.45
C VAL A 193 15.35 6.83 2.08
N THR A 194 14.17 7.43 2.23
CA THR A 194 12.94 6.72 2.61
C THR A 194 11.92 6.83 1.49
N PHE A 195 11.58 5.70 0.90
CA PHE A 195 10.53 5.56 -0.08
C PHE A 195 9.16 5.62 0.60
N ILE A 196 8.24 6.37 0.02
CA ILE A 196 6.84 6.44 0.42
C ILE A 196 6.03 5.92 -0.75
N LEU A 197 5.31 4.82 -0.54
CA LEU A 197 4.45 4.21 -1.55
C LEU A 197 3.01 4.62 -1.28
N SER A 198 2.45 5.47 -2.13
CA SER A 198 1.03 5.86 -2.08
C SER A 198 0.25 5.18 -3.20
N SER A 199 -1.03 4.95 -2.95
CA SER A 199 -1.94 4.33 -3.93
C SER A 199 -3.08 5.28 -4.31
N ILE A 200 -3.27 5.51 -5.61
CA ILE A 200 -4.48 6.10 -6.18
C ILE A 200 -5.46 4.96 -6.43
N PHE A 201 -6.26 4.63 -5.42
CA PHE A 201 -7.10 3.43 -5.41
C PHE A 201 -8.06 3.34 -6.59
N ASP A 202 -8.58 4.46 -7.06
CA ASP A 202 -9.53 4.46 -8.17
C ASP A 202 -8.94 3.97 -9.50
N ARG A 203 -7.61 3.99 -9.67
CA ARG A 203 -6.98 3.35 -10.84
C ARG A 203 -7.30 1.86 -10.93
N VAL A 204 -7.29 1.15 -9.80
CA VAL A 204 -7.55 -0.30 -9.75
C VAL A 204 -9.03 -0.62 -9.49
N ARG A 205 -9.75 0.27 -8.77
CA ARG A 205 -11.19 0.11 -8.48
C ARG A 205 -12.06 0.26 -9.72
N THR A 206 -11.65 1.03 -10.73
CA THR A 206 -12.36 1.13 -12.02
C THR A 206 -12.59 -0.22 -12.69
N LYS A 207 -11.69 -1.19 -12.50
CA LYS A 207 -11.80 -2.54 -13.06
C LYS A 207 -12.32 -3.55 -12.05
N TYR A 208 -11.86 -3.47 -10.79
CA TYR A 208 -12.01 -4.53 -9.80
C TYR A 208 -12.90 -4.16 -8.61
N GLY A 209 -13.55 -2.97 -8.63
CA GLY A 209 -14.40 -2.53 -7.53
C GLY A 209 -13.68 -2.55 -6.19
N GLU A 210 -14.37 -2.92 -5.13
CA GLU A 210 -13.81 -2.96 -3.77
C GLU A 210 -12.65 -3.97 -3.60
N ARG A 211 -12.62 -5.02 -4.42
CA ARG A 211 -11.50 -5.96 -4.41
C ARG A 211 -10.19 -5.30 -4.87
N GLY A 212 -10.25 -4.18 -5.58
CA GLY A 212 -9.09 -3.38 -5.96
C GLY A 212 -8.18 -3.00 -4.80
N TYR A 213 -8.73 -2.77 -3.61
CA TYR A 213 -7.93 -2.51 -2.41
C TYR A 213 -6.97 -3.66 -2.08
N ARG A 214 -7.44 -4.93 -2.15
CA ARG A 214 -6.55 -6.09 -1.94
C ARG A 214 -5.41 -6.13 -2.95
N TYR A 215 -5.69 -5.82 -4.21
CA TYR A 215 -4.69 -5.84 -5.26
C TYR A 215 -3.65 -4.74 -5.08
N ALA A 216 -4.09 -3.55 -4.62
CA ALA A 216 -3.15 -2.49 -4.25
C ALA A 216 -2.22 -2.94 -3.11
N TYR A 217 -2.75 -3.50 -2.02
CA TYR A 217 -1.90 -3.96 -0.90
C TYR A 217 -0.91 -5.06 -1.31
N MET A 218 -1.31 -5.98 -2.19
CA MET A 218 -0.40 -6.99 -2.75
C MET A 218 0.69 -6.34 -3.60
N GLU A 219 0.35 -5.35 -4.44
CA GLU A 219 1.31 -4.63 -5.28
C GLU A 219 2.32 -3.83 -4.46
N ALA A 220 1.91 -3.21 -3.35
CA ALA A 220 2.83 -2.56 -2.42
C ALA A 220 3.93 -3.53 -1.93
N GLY A 221 3.54 -4.78 -1.61
CA GLY A 221 4.47 -5.84 -1.26
C GLY A 221 5.43 -6.20 -2.39
N HIS A 222 4.96 -6.25 -3.64
CA HIS A 222 5.81 -6.51 -4.82
C HIS A 222 6.86 -5.40 -4.99
N ILE A 223 6.45 -4.14 -4.92
CA ILE A 223 7.34 -2.98 -5.04
C ILE A 223 8.39 -3.01 -3.92
N SER A 224 7.97 -3.20 -2.68
CA SER A 224 8.86 -3.24 -1.52
C SER A 224 9.83 -4.42 -1.58
N GLN A 225 9.41 -5.59 -2.07
CA GLN A 225 10.30 -6.73 -2.26
C GLN A 225 11.36 -6.46 -3.33
N ASN A 226 11.00 -5.78 -4.42
CA ASN A 226 11.98 -5.36 -5.43
C ASN A 226 13.04 -4.43 -4.82
N LEU A 227 12.62 -3.47 -3.97
CA LEU A 227 13.55 -2.60 -3.24
C LEU A 227 14.49 -3.39 -2.32
N TYR A 228 13.97 -4.40 -1.61
CA TYR A 228 14.79 -5.27 -0.77
C TYR A 228 15.87 -6.01 -1.56
N LEU A 229 15.48 -6.67 -2.66
CA LEU A 229 16.40 -7.45 -3.48
C LEU A 229 17.44 -6.55 -4.16
N GLN A 230 17.00 -5.39 -4.65
CA GLN A 230 17.91 -4.43 -5.26
C GLN A 230 18.87 -3.82 -4.24
N SER A 231 18.42 -3.58 -3.00
CA SER A 231 19.30 -3.10 -1.92
C SER A 231 20.43 -4.09 -1.66
N VAL A 232 20.12 -5.39 -1.57
CA VAL A 232 21.15 -6.44 -1.41
C VAL A 232 22.14 -6.40 -2.58
N SER A 233 21.63 -6.33 -3.81
CA SER A 233 22.46 -6.29 -5.01
C SER A 233 23.39 -5.07 -5.06
N LEU A 234 23.02 -3.97 -4.40
CA LEU A 234 23.81 -2.74 -4.31
C LEU A 234 24.68 -2.66 -3.06
N GLY A 235 24.68 -3.70 -2.19
CA GLY A 235 25.41 -3.69 -0.92
C GLY A 235 24.83 -2.71 0.10
N LEU A 236 23.54 -2.45 0.03
CA LEU A 236 22.80 -1.52 0.89
C LEU A 236 21.95 -2.27 1.93
N GLY A 237 21.72 -1.64 3.07
CA GLY A 237 20.75 -2.07 4.06
C GLY A 237 19.38 -1.48 3.78
N SER A 238 18.31 -2.27 4.02
CA SER A 238 16.96 -1.75 3.86
C SER A 238 15.94 -2.40 4.79
N VAL A 239 14.84 -1.68 5.04
CA VAL A 239 13.71 -2.18 5.83
C VAL A 239 12.42 -1.46 5.43
N CYS A 240 11.33 -2.20 5.35
CA CYS A 240 10.00 -1.62 5.20
C CYS A 240 9.32 -1.37 6.55
N ALA A 241 8.40 -0.41 6.58
CA ALA A 241 7.57 -0.09 7.74
C ALA A 241 6.10 0.07 7.30
N GLY A 242 5.23 -0.75 7.91
CA GLY A 242 3.77 -0.64 7.72
C GLY A 242 3.08 0.09 8.87
N ALA A 243 3.80 0.39 9.95
CA ALA A 243 3.27 1.12 11.10
C ALA A 243 3.76 2.57 11.04
N PHE A 244 2.84 3.51 10.82
CA PHE A 244 3.08 4.96 10.78
C PHE A 244 1.77 5.70 11.03
N LEU A 245 1.84 7.00 11.23
CA LEU A 245 0.67 7.87 11.35
C LEU A 245 0.25 8.31 9.93
N ASP A 246 -0.78 7.65 9.39
CA ASP A 246 -1.22 7.82 8.00
C ASP A 246 -1.41 9.28 7.62
N GLU A 247 -2.16 10.04 8.43
CA GLU A 247 -2.41 11.46 8.16
C GLU A 247 -1.12 12.27 8.05
N LYS A 248 -0.15 12.04 8.94
CA LYS A 248 1.12 12.77 8.93
C LYS A 248 1.96 12.46 7.69
N VAL A 249 2.01 11.18 7.28
CA VAL A 249 2.77 10.81 6.08
C VAL A 249 2.06 11.32 4.82
N ASN A 250 0.73 11.26 4.75
CA ASN A 250 -0.05 11.85 3.67
C ASN A 250 0.24 13.36 3.52
N GLN A 251 0.28 14.10 4.64
CA GLN A 251 0.63 15.54 4.65
C GLN A 251 2.06 15.82 4.19
N LEU A 252 3.02 14.91 4.42
CA LEU A 252 4.39 15.09 3.93
C LEU A 252 4.46 15.17 2.41
N ILE A 253 3.64 14.39 1.71
CA ILE A 253 3.63 14.32 0.24
C ILE A 253 2.44 15.05 -0.39
N ASP A 254 1.69 15.84 0.38
CA ASP A 254 0.53 16.64 -0.06
C ASP A 254 -0.56 15.81 -0.74
N VAL A 255 -0.95 14.69 -0.14
CA VAL A 255 -2.09 13.86 -0.57
C VAL A 255 -3.21 13.87 0.46
N ASP A 256 -4.45 13.62 0.00
CA ASP A 256 -5.66 13.75 0.82
C ASP A 256 -5.94 12.58 1.77
N GLY A 257 -5.24 11.45 1.59
CA GLY A 257 -5.46 10.23 2.36
C GLY A 257 -6.72 9.45 1.97
N GLU A 258 -7.50 9.93 1.01
CA GLU A 258 -8.75 9.31 0.53
C GLU A 258 -8.63 8.83 -0.91
N LYS A 259 -8.40 9.75 -1.86
CA LYS A 259 -8.20 9.42 -3.28
C LYS A 259 -6.82 8.85 -3.53
N GLU A 260 -5.84 9.42 -2.85
CA GLU A 260 -4.47 8.93 -2.79
C GLU A 260 -4.04 8.82 -1.33
N ALA A 261 -3.61 7.65 -0.90
CA ALA A 261 -3.18 7.40 0.46
C ALA A 261 -1.87 6.62 0.50
N VAL A 262 -1.03 6.92 1.48
CA VAL A 262 0.20 6.18 1.74
C VAL A 262 -0.14 4.80 2.30
N ILE A 263 0.53 3.78 1.75
CA ILE A 263 0.29 2.37 2.12
C ILE A 263 1.52 1.76 2.78
N TYR A 264 2.72 2.19 2.38
CA TYR A 264 3.94 1.54 2.84
C TYR A 264 5.13 2.49 2.79
N LEU A 265 6.03 2.35 3.76
CA LEU A 265 7.32 3.03 3.78
C LEU A 265 8.43 2.00 3.59
N HIS A 266 9.55 2.42 2.97
CA HIS A 266 10.72 1.57 2.81
C HIS A 266 12.00 2.41 2.90
N ALA A 267 12.77 2.22 3.98
CA ALA A 267 14.01 2.92 4.23
C ALA A 267 15.19 2.17 3.62
N VAL A 268 16.13 2.89 3.02
CA VAL A 268 17.37 2.35 2.44
C VAL A 268 18.55 3.22 2.81
N GLY A 269 19.63 2.59 3.30
CA GLY A 269 20.86 3.27 3.68
C GLY A 269 22.12 2.45 3.38
N THR A 270 23.28 3.09 3.45
CA THR A 270 24.57 2.44 3.30
C THR A 270 24.93 1.65 4.56
N LEU A 271 25.71 0.56 4.41
CA LEU A 271 26.23 -0.28 5.49
C LEU A 271 27.62 0.14 5.92
#